data_0c756714b65ab3c2350d656a3e3d037f
#
_entry.id   0c756714b65ab3c2350d656a3e3d037f
#
_cell.length_a   1.000
_cell.length_b   1.000
_cell.length_c   1.000
_cell.angle_alpha   90.00
_cell.angle_beta   90.00
_cell.angle_gamma   90.00
#
_symmetry.space_group_name_H-M   'P 1'
#
loop_
_entity.id
_entity.type
_entity.pdbx_description
1 polymer ?
#
loop_
_entity_poly.entity_id
_entity_poly.type
_entity_poly.pdbx_seq_one_letter_code
_entity_poly.pdbx_strand_id
1 'polypeptide(L)'
;MKINLANIKKAMNLLNKRECVAVPTETVYGIAGNAYSDTACKKIFRLKKRPANNPLIIHYYNLKKLKSDCDFNDDFLKLYKTFCPGPLTFILNLKKKSKISKVATNKKNSLAVRFPKHHITRDLLKELNFLCMIFLIYIEYLFFCFLIYFFNVLLKFFFNYIIEFN
;
A
#
# COMPACT_ATOMS: atom_id res chain seq x y z
N MET A 1 -20.48 -2.84 4.53
CA MET A 1 -20.56 -1.41 4.91
C MET A 1 -20.50 -0.56 3.63
N LYS A 2 -21.59 0.13 3.26
CA LYS A 2 -21.58 1.06 2.11
C LYS A 2 -20.72 2.25 2.50
N ILE A 3 -19.59 2.48 1.81
CA ILE A 3 -18.77 3.67 2.02
C ILE A 3 -19.42 4.82 1.30
N ASN A 4 -19.89 5.79 2.09
CA ASN A 4 -20.57 7.00 1.68
C ASN A 4 -19.54 8.12 1.41
N LEU A 5 -19.90 9.11 0.60
CA LEU A 5 -19.11 10.33 0.33
C LEU A 5 -18.66 11.04 1.63
N ALA A 6 -19.46 10.98 2.69
CA ALA A 6 -19.11 11.49 4.01
C ALA A 6 -17.86 10.82 4.60
N ASN A 7 -17.67 9.51 4.37
CA ASN A 7 -16.50 8.77 4.85
C ASN A 7 -15.23 9.17 4.09
N ILE A 8 -15.33 9.44 2.78
CA ILE A 8 -14.21 9.95 1.98
C ILE A 8 -13.79 11.33 2.49
N LYS A 9 -14.74 12.23 2.72
CA LYS A 9 -14.47 13.57 3.29
C LYS A 9 -13.80 13.47 4.68
N LYS A 10 -14.28 12.57 5.54
CA LYS A 10 -13.66 12.32 6.85
C LYS A 10 -12.22 11.81 6.73
N ALA A 11 -11.97 10.86 5.81
CA ALA A 11 -10.64 10.36 5.52
C ALA A 11 -9.72 11.47 5.00
N MET A 12 -10.18 12.30 4.06
CA MET A 12 -9.43 13.45 3.57
C MET A 12 -9.05 14.42 4.69
N ASN A 13 -9.97 14.75 5.59
CA ASN A 13 -9.69 15.63 6.72
C ASN A 13 -8.62 15.08 7.66
N LEU A 14 -8.65 13.78 7.94
CA LEU A 14 -7.62 13.10 8.73
C LEU A 14 -6.26 13.13 8.03
N LEU A 15 -6.21 12.81 6.74
CA LEU A 15 -4.98 12.84 5.94
C LEU A 15 -4.38 14.25 5.84
N ASN A 16 -5.23 15.30 5.72
CA ASN A 16 -4.80 16.70 5.75
C ASN A 16 -4.17 17.08 7.11
N LYS A 17 -4.67 16.52 8.21
CA LYS A 17 -4.11 16.67 9.56
C LYS A 17 -2.88 15.80 9.80
N ARG A 18 -2.32 15.17 8.76
CA ARG A 18 -1.16 14.25 8.83
C ARG A 18 -1.43 13.00 9.67
N GLU A 19 -2.72 12.65 9.81
CA GLU A 19 -3.13 11.38 10.40
C GLU A 19 -3.11 10.26 9.37
N CYS A 20 -3.25 9.02 9.85
CA CYS A 20 -3.32 7.83 9.00
C CYS A 20 -4.75 7.29 8.95
N VAL A 21 -5.13 6.71 7.82
CA VAL A 21 -6.44 6.07 7.64
C VAL A 21 -6.26 4.69 7.04
N ALA A 22 -7.12 3.75 7.42
CA ALA A 22 -7.19 2.45 6.75
C ALA A 22 -7.96 2.57 5.44
N VAL A 23 -7.42 2.02 4.37
CA VAL A 23 -8.03 2.03 3.03
C VAL A 23 -8.03 0.63 2.44
N PRO A 24 -9.11 0.22 1.74
CA PRO A 24 -9.13 -1.05 1.04
C PRO A 24 -8.32 -0.96 -0.26
N THR A 25 -7.66 -2.07 -0.63
CA THR A 25 -7.08 -2.23 -1.97
C THR A 25 -7.60 -3.50 -2.61
N GLU A 26 -7.24 -3.77 -3.86
CA GLU A 26 -7.63 -5.00 -4.55
C GLU A 26 -6.98 -6.27 -3.98
N THR A 27 -5.98 -6.11 -3.09
CA THR A 27 -5.31 -7.24 -2.45
C THR A 27 -5.65 -7.35 -0.97
N VAL A 28 -5.33 -6.32 -0.19
CA VAL A 28 -5.53 -6.27 1.26
C VAL A 28 -5.80 -4.83 1.71
N TYR A 29 -6.25 -4.63 2.95
CA TYR A 29 -6.29 -3.29 3.53
C TYR A 29 -4.89 -2.70 3.68
N GLY A 30 -4.78 -1.41 3.51
CA GLY A 30 -3.55 -0.65 3.72
C GLY A 30 -3.75 0.50 4.69
N ILE A 31 -2.65 0.99 5.28
CA ILE A 31 -2.63 2.25 6.02
C ILE A 31 -2.16 3.34 5.06
N ALA A 32 -3.02 4.34 4.87
CA ALA A 32 -2.75 5.49 4.02
C ALA A 32 -2.29 6.69 4.86
N GLY A 33 -1.39 7.49 4.31
CA GLY A 33 -0.91 8.74 4.88
C GLY A 33 -0.44 9.70 3.78
N ASN A 34 -0.24 10.98 4.14
CA ASN A 34 0.25 11.99 3.21
C ASN A 34 1.73 11.74 2.86
N ALA A 35 2.02 11.44 1.59
CA ALA A 35 3.36 11.11 1.10
C ALA A 35 4.34 12.29 1.12
N TYR A 36 3.85 13.53 1.23
CA TYR A 36 4.69 14.73 1.33
C TYR A 36 5.06 15.08 2.77
N SER A 37 4.51 14.37 3.77
CA SER A 37 4.72 14.65 5.18
C SER A 37 5.62 13.63 5.85
N ASP A 38 6.80 14.04 6.28
CA ASP A 38 7.72 13.20 7.07
C ASP A 38 7.06 12.65 8.33
N THR A 39 6.21 13.47 8.97
CA THR A 39 5.47 13.06 10.18
C THR A 39 4.51 11.92 9.88
N ALA A 40 3.73 12.01 8.79
CA ALA A 40 2.82 10.95 8.38
C ALA A 40 3.58 9.67 7.99
N CYS A 41 4.70 9.81 7.26
CA CYS A 41 5.57 8.68 6.92
C CYS A 41 6.08 7.96 8.18
N LYS A 42 6.64 8.71 9.14
CA LYS A 42 7.12 8.15 10.42
C LYS A 42 6.01 7.48 11.22
N LYS A 43 4.77 8.04 11.21
CA LYS A 43 3.60 7.40 11.84
C LYS A 43 3.33 6.02 11.23
N ILE A 44 3.35 5.89 9.90
CA ILE A 44 3.13 4.58 9.22
C ILE A 44 4.20 3.57 9.63
N PHE A 45 5.49 3.92 9.59
CA PHE A 45 6.56 3.02 10.01
C PHE A 45 6.37 2.56 11.46
N ARG A 46 6.04 3.49 12.38
CA ARG A 46 5.79 3.18 13.79
C ARG A 46 4.58 2.27 14.00
N LEU A 47 3.44 2.57 13.35
CA LEU A 47 2.22 1.75 13.44
C LEU A 47 2.45 0.32 12.97
N LYS A 48 3.36 0.13 12.03
CA LYS A 48 3.67 -1.18 11.43
C LYS A 48 4.85 -1.88 12.08
N LYS A 49 5.54 -1.25 13.05
CA LYS A 49 6.78 -1.79 13.63
C LYS A 49 7.80 -2.19 12.54
N ARG A 50 7.77 -1.47 11.39
CA ARG A 50 8.58 -1.82 10.22
C ARG A 50 9.90 -1.10 10.25
N PRO A 51 11.00 -1.78 9.87
CA PRO A 51 12.29 -1.12 9.69
C PRO A 51 12.19 0.03 8.68
N ALA A 52 12.71 1.21 9.03
CA ALA A 52 12.66 2.40 8.18
C ALA A 52 13.47 2.28 6.87
N ASN A 53 14.29 1.25 6.73
CA ASN A 53 15.07 0.94 5.51
C ASN A 53 14.25 0.39 4.35
N ASN A 54 12.97 0.08 4.56
CA ASN A 54 12.10 -0.47 3.52
C ASN A 54 11.15 0.62 2.98
N PRO A 55 11.35 1.16 1.74
CA PRO A 55 10.57 2.26 1.20
C PRO A 55 9.06 1.98 1.16
N LEU A 56 8.28 3.06 1.21
CA LEU A 56 6.82 3.00 1.10
C LEU A 56 6.38 3.02 -0.37
N ILE A 57 5.25 2.36 -0.67
CA ILE A 57 4.65 2.40 -2.01
C ILE A 57 3.75 3.63 -2.11
N ILE A 58 3.98 4.47 -3.11
CA ILE A 58 3.17 5.66 -3.36
C ILE A 58 2.08 5.33 -4.37
N HIS A 59 0.85 5.66 -4.02
CA HIS A 59 -0.32 5.38 -4.84
C HIS A 59 -0.76 6.62 -5.60
N TYR A 60 -0.93 6.44 -6.91
CA TYR A 60 -1.34 7.49 -7.84
C TYR A 60 -2.73 7.19 -8.42
N TYR A 61 -3.51 8.25 -8.61
CA TYR A 61 -4.78 8.14 -9.33
C TYR A 61 -4.57 7.94 -10.83
N ASN A 62 -3.62 8.68 -11.42
CA ASN A 62 -3.33 8.65 -12.86
C ASN A 62 -1.88 9.11 -13.19
N LEU A 63 -1.50 8.98 -14.48
CA LEU A 63 -0.19 9.38 -14.98
C LEU A 63 0.10 10.87 -14.86
N LYS A 64 -0.94 11.73 -14.94
CA LYS A 64 -0.75 13.19 -14.85
C LYS A 64 -0.11 13.59 -13.52
N LYS A 65 -0.57 12.97 -12.42
CA LYS A 65 0.03 13.19 -11.08
C LYS A 65 1.44 12.59 -10.98
N LEU A 66 1.71 11.43 -11.62
CA LEU A 66 3.02 10.80 -11.60
C LEU A 66 4.10 11.62 -12.31
N LYS A 67 3.74 12.29 -13.41
CA LYS A 67 4.67 13.11 -14.23
C LYS A 67 5.44 14.17 -13.45
N SER A 68 4.87 14.68 -12.35
CA SER A 68 5.54 15.67 -11.50
C SER A 68 6.68 15.08 -10.69
N ASP A 69 6.61 13.79 -10.38
CA ASP A 69 7.49 13.14 -9.41
C ASP A 69 8.50 12.19 -10.03
N CYS A 70 8.14 11.50 -11.12
CA CYS A 70 8.98 10.46 -11.72
C CYS A 70 9.20 10.67 -13.20
N ASP A 71 10.36 10.17 -13.68
CA ASP A 71 10.63 9.92 -15.09
C ASP A 71 10.24 8.49 -15.43
N PHE A 72 9.69 8.29 -16.64
CA PHE A 72 9.31 6.98 -17.14
C PHE A 72 9.42 6.93 -18.68
N ASN A 73 9.63 5.72 -19.20
CA ASN A 73 9.84 5.41 -20.62
C ASN A 73 8.60 4.74 -21.26
N ASP A 74 8.73 4.39 -22.54
CA ASP A 74 7.66 3.76 -23.32
C ASP A 74 7.31 2.35 -22.81
N ASP A 75 8.27 1.61 -22.29
CA ASP A 75 8.01 0.26 -21.73
C ASP A 75 7.15 0.33 -20.48
N PHE A 76 7.41 1.32 -19.60
CA PHE A 76 6.49 1.60 -18.50
C PHE A 76 5.09 1.95 -19.01
N LEU A 77 4.97 2.77 -20.09
CA LEU A 77 3.66 3.13 -20.64
C LEU A 77 2.90 1.93 -21.21
N LYS A 78 3.58 0.99 -21.85
CA LYS A 78 2.99 -0.28 -22.33
C LYS A 78 2.44 -1.09 -21.16
N LEU A 79 3.27 -1.31 -20.12
CA LEU A 79 2.86 -2.04 -18.93
C LEU A 79 1.72 -1.34 -18.17
N TYR A 80 1.78 -0.01 -18.06
CA TYR A 80 0.71 0.78 -17.46
C TYR A 80 -0.62 0.60 -18.18
N LYS A 81 -0.64 0.67 -19.53
CA LYS A 81 -1.86 0.48 -20.33
C LYS A 81 -2.46 -0.91 -20.15
N THR A 82 -1.62 -1.93 -19.98
CA THR A 82 -2.05 -3.32 -19.85
C THR A 82 -2.54 -3.67 -18.45
N PHE A 83 -1.83 -3.21 -17.40
CA PHE A 83 -2.00 -3.69 -16.04
C PHE A 83 -2.56 -2.67 -15.04
N CYS A 84 -2.72 -1.40 -15.44
CA CYS A 84 -3.22 -0.36 -14.54
C CYS A 84 -4.61 0.15 -14.95
N PRO A 85 -5.49 0.37 -13.97
CA PRO A 85 -5.29 0.20 -12.53
C PRO A 85 -5.26 -1.27 -12.11
N GLY A 86 -4.36 -1.63 -11.16
CA GLY A 86 -4.17 -3.02 -10.76
C GLY A 86 -3.10 -3.21 -9.66
N PRO A 87 -2.76 -4.48 -9.36
CA PRO A 87 -1.85 -4.83 -8.28
C PRO A 87 -0.36 -4.61 -8.60
N LEU A 88 -0.03 -4.22 -9.84
CA LEU A 88 1.36 -4.05 -10.25
C LEU A 88 2.02 -2.84 -9.56
N THR A 89 3.24 -3.04 -9.07
CA THR A 89 4.08 -1.98 -8.49
C THR A 89 5.29 -1.77 -9.38
N PHE A 90 5.53 -0.52 -9.76
CA PHE A 90 6.68 -0.10 -10.57
C PHE A 90 7.73 0.53 -9.67
N ILE A 91 9.00 0.39 -10.03
CA ILE A 91 10.12 1.16 -9.47
C ILE A 91 10.57 2.14 -10.54
N LEU A 92 10.41 3.43 -10.27
CA LEU A 92 10.72 4.52 -11.21
C LEU A 92 11.75 5.48 -10.63
N ASN A 93 12.48 6.17 -11.51
CA ASN A 93 13.42 7.21 -11.09
C ASN A 93 12.68 8.44 -10.57
N LEU A 94 13.05 8.86 -9.36
CA LEU A 94 12.46 10.02 -8.69
C LEU A 94 13.13 11.29 -9.21
N LYS A 95 12.33 12.28 -9.61
CA LYS A 95 12.82 13.59 -10.01
C LYS A 95 13.38 14.36 -8.83
N LYS A 96 14.49 15.08 -9.04
CA LYS A 96 15.12 15.93 -8.01
C LYS A 96 14.16 16.96 -7.40
N LYS A 97 13.21 17.48 -8.19
CA LYS A 97 12.18 18.46 -7.78
C LYS A 97 10.94 17.86 -7.11
N SER A 98 10.85 16.55 -6.98
CA SER A 98 9.71 15.89 -6.33
C SER A 98 9.59 16.32 -4.87
N LYS A 99 8.34 16.53 -4.44
CA LYS A 99 8.01 16.90 -3.05
C LYS A 99 7.79 15.69 -2.13
N ILE A 100 7.99 14.48 -2.64
CA ILE A 100 7.82 13.26 -1.84
C ILE A 100 8.84 13.23 -0.70
N SER A 101 8.36 12.89 0.48
CA SER A 101 9.17 12.78 1.68
C SER A 101 10.35 11.83 1.48
N LYS A 102 11.55 12.26 1.86
CA LYS A 102 12.74 11.41 1.87
C LYS A 102 12.63 10.23 2.84
N VAL A 103 11.76 10.35 3.85
CA VAL A 103 11.42 9.25 4.76
C VAL A 103 10.66 8.16 4.00
N ALA A 104 9.71 8.53 3.13
CA ALA A 104 8.95 7.56 2.32
C ALA A 104 9.84 6.77 1.36
N THR A 105 10.85 7.41 0.76
CA THR A 105 11.77 6.78 -0.21
C THR A 105 13.00 6.15 0.43
N ASN A 106 13.16 6.29 1.75
CA ASN A 106 14.41 5.96 2.45
C ASN A 106 15.64 6.64 1.80
N LYS A 107 15.50 7.91 1.43
CA LYS A 107 16.52 8.73 0.73
C LYS A 107 17.00 8.16 -0.63
N LYS A 108 16.31 7.16 -1.18
CA LYS A 108 16.64 6.59 -2.50
C LYS A 108 16.20 7.55 -3.61
N ASN A 109 16.89 7.47 -4.76
CA ASN A 109 16.54 8.19 -6.00
C ASN A 109 15.51 7.42 -6.83
N SER A 110 14.84 6.44 -6.24
CA SER A 110 13.79 5.63 -6.86
C SER A 110 12.54 5.64 -6.02
N LEU A 111 11.40 5.46 -6.65
CA LEU A 111 10.07 5.47 -6.06
C LEU A 111 9.31 4.21 -6.43
N ALA A 112 8.75 3.53 -5.45
CA ALA A 112 7.78 2.46 -5.67
C ALA A 112 6.40 3.07 -5.92
N VAL A 113 5.80 2.78 -7.08
CA VAL A 113 4.56 3.39 -7.58
C VAL A 113 3.52 2.33 -7.87
N ARG A 114 2.26 2.58 -7.47
CA ARG A 114 1.13 1.71 -7.78
C ARG A 114 -0.11 2.53 -8.14
N PHE A 115 -0.94 1.98 -9.03
CA PHE A 115 -2.23 2.56 -9.43
C PHE A 115 -3.33 1.59 -8.99
N PRO A 116 -3.92 1.78 -7.79
CA PRO A 116 -4.84 0.81 -7.22
C PRO A 116 -6.12 0.71 -8.04
N LYS A 117 -6.73 -0.49 -8.07
CA LYS A 117 -7.99 -0.75 -8.79
C LYS A 117 -9.22 -0.51 -7.91
N HIS A 118 -9.10 -0.67 -6.60
CA HIS A 118 -10.24 -0.60 -5.68
C HIS A 118 -10.92 0.77 -5.73
N HIS A 119 -12.23 0.80 -6.03
CA HIS A 119 -12.98 2.03 -6.30
C HIS A 119 -12.89 3.06 -5.17
N ILE A 120 -13.04 2.65 -3.90
CA ILE A 120 -12.97 3.55 -2.74
C ILE A 120 -11.63 4.28 -2.66
N THR A 121 -10.54 3.54 -2.85
CA THR A 121 -9.19 4.13 -2.83
C THR A 121 -8.98 5.05 -4.01
N ARG A 122 -9.52 4.71 -5.18
CA ARG A 122 -9.48 5.60 -6.34
C ARG A 122 -10.25 6.88 -6.11
N ASP A 123 -11.45 6.81 -5.54
CA ASP A 123 -12.26 7.98 -5.23
C ASP A 123 -11.54 8.90 -4.24
N LEU A 124 -10.94 8.32 -3.19
CA LEU A 124 -10.10 9.06 -2.25
C LEU A 124 -8.91 9.74 -2.96
N LEU A 125 -8.15 9.00 -3.79
CA LEU A 125 -6.99 9.53 -4.53
C LEU A 125 -7.36 10.59 -5.56
N LYS A 126 -8.58 10.54 -6.13
CA LYS A 126 -9.11 11.54 -7.05
C LYS A 126 -9.33 12.87 -6.35
N GLU A 127 -9.92 12.83 -5.17
CA GLU A 127 -10.28 14.02 -4.39
C GLU A 127 -9.09 14.65 -3.65
N LEU A 128 -8.03 13.88 -3.38
CA LEU A 128 -6.87 14.38 -2.68
C LEU A 128 -6.00 15.29 -3.56
N ASN A 129 -5.62 16.47 -3.03
CA ASN A 129 -4.69 17.39 -3.67
C ASN A 129 -3.21 16.97 -3.51
N PHE A 130 -2.94 15.90 -2.78
CA PHE A 130 -1.62 15.33 -2.52
C PHE A 130 -1.63 13.81 -2.76
N LEU A 131 -0.44 13.22 -2.79
CA LEU A 131 -0.27 11.79 -2.97
C LEU A 131 -0.46 11.05 -1.65
N CYS A 132 -1.13 9.91 -1.73
CA CYS A 132 -1.20 8.97 -0.62
C CYS A 132 -0.12 7.91 -0.77
N MET A 133 0.70 7.74 0.26
CA MET A 133 1.40 6.48 0.43
C MET A 133 0.41 5.51 1.08
N ILE A 134 0.29 4.32 0.50
CA ILE A 134 -0.51 3.24 1.08
C ILE A 134 0.44 2.11 1.38
N PHE A 135 0.54 1.77 2.66
CA PHE A 135 1.27 0.62 3.09
C PHE A 135 0.30 -0.55 3.22
N LEU A 136 0.47 -1.57 2.38
CA LEU A 136 -0.35 -2.78 2.42
C LEU A 136 -0.14 -3.48 3.77
N ILE A 137 -1.24 -3.83 4.42
CA ILE A 137 -1.20 -4.71 5.58
C ILE A 137 -0.99 -6.12 5.03
N TYR A 138 0.26 -6.55 4.95
CA TYR A 138 0.52 -7.95 4.68
C TYR A 138 -0.04 -8.75 5.86
N ILE A 139 -1.03 -9.56 5.58
CA ILE A 139 -1.55 -10.59 6.49
C ILE A 139 -0.60 -11.80 6.48
N GLU A 140 0.67 -11.62 6.15
CA GLU A 140 1.64 -12.73 6.22
C GLU A 140 1.68 -13.33 7.61
N TYR A 141 1.56 -12.54 8.67
CA TYR A 141 1.47 -13.09 10.02
C TYR A 141 0.16 -13.87 10.27
N LEU A 142 -0.97 -13.45 9.72
CA LEU A 142 -2.23 -14.19 9.88
C LEU A 142 -2.27 -15.45 9.00
N PHE A 143 -1.73 -15.37 7.79
CA PHE A 143 -1.66 -16.52 6.88
C PHE A 143 -0.62 -17.55 7.37
N PHE A 144 0.51 -17.09 7.90
CA PHE A 144 1.51 -17.97 8.51
C PHE A 144 1.01 -18.58 9.82
N CYS A 145 0.32 -17.83 10.67
CA CYS A 145 -0.37 -18.36 11.85
C CYS A 145 -1.52 -19.29 11.46
N PHE A 146 -2.28 -18.99 10.41
CA PHE A 146 -3.32 -19.87 9.89
C PHE A 146 -2.73 -21.13 9.24
N LEU A 147 -1.64 -21.01 8.50
CA LEU A 147 -0.92 -22.16 7.92
C LEU A 147 -0.30 -23.05 9.02
N ILE A 148 0.33 -22.46 10.03
CA ILE A 148 0.86 -23.18 11.20
C ILE A 148 -0.26 -23.83 12.00
N TYR A 149 -1.38 -23.13 12.20
CA TYR A 149 -2.55 -23.68 12.88
C TYR A 149 -3.17 -24.83 12.08
N PHE A 150 -3.35 -24.65 10.77
CA PHE A 150 -3.86 -25.68 9.86
C PHE A 150 -2.92 -26.87 9.77
N PHE A 151 -1.60 -26.66 9.71
CA PHE A 151 -0.59 -27.72 9.69
C PHE A 151 -0.55 -28.48 11.04
N ASN A 152 -0.67 -27.78 12.16
CA ASN A 152 -0.76 -28.43 13.48
C ASN A 152 -2.08 -29.20 13.68
N VAL A 153 -3.18 -28.73 13.12
CA VAL A 153 -4.46 -29.46 13.11
C VAL A 153 -4.37 -30.69 12.19
N LEU A 154 -3.75 -30.56 11.01
CA LEU A 154 -3.52 -31.68 10.10
C LEU A 154 -2.57 -32.73 10.69
N LEU A 155 -1.50 -32.31 11.34
CA LEU A 155 -0.58 -33.20 12.05
C LEU A 155 -1.26 -33.94 13.22
N LYS A 156 -2.12 -33.26 14.00
CA LYS A 156 -2.93 -33.93 15.03
C LYS A 156 -3.91 -34.92 14.44
N PHE A 157 -4.53 -34.62 13.31
CA PHE A 157 -5.39 -35.56 12.59
C PHE A 157 -4.61 -36.77 12.07
N PHE A 158 -3.44 -36.55 11.48
CA PHE A 158 -2.55 -37.64 11.01
C PHE A 158 -2.01 -38.47 12.16
N PHE A 159 -1.60 -37.87 13.27
CA PHE A 159 -1.12 -38.64 14.45
C PHE A 159 -2.23 -39.44 15.11
N ASN A 160 -3.45 -38.94 15.19
CA ASN A 160 -4.59 -39.71 15.72
C ASN A 160 -4.98 -40.88 14.79
N TYR A 161 -4.78 -40.70 13.45
CA TYR A 161 -5.08 -41.78 12.48
C TYR A 161 -4.02 -42.89 12.48
N ILE A 162 -2.77 -42.60 12.86
CA ILE A 162 -1.69 -43.59 12.96
C ILE A 162 -1.78 -44.40 14.29
N ILE A 163 -2.40 -43.83 15.33
CA ILE A 163 -2.55 -44.52 16.65
C ILE A 163 -3.73 -45.50 16.64
N GLU A 164 -4.70 -45.38 15.73
CA GLU A 164 -5.81 -46.36 15.59
C GLU A 164 -5.48 -47.56 14.69
N PHE A 165 -4.27 -47.65 14.14
CA PHE A 165 -3.84 -48.78 13.29
C PHE A 165 -2.72 -49.64 13.86
N ASN A 166 -2.50 -49.61 15.21
CA ASN A 166 -1.59 -50.53 15.90
C ASN A 166 -2.34 -51.26 17.01
#